data_7e1159ad8e910efd5c9ad94578bd8220
#
_entry.id   7e1159ad8e910efd5c9ad94578bd8220
#
_cell.length_a   1.000
_cell.length_b   1.000
_cell.length_c   1.000
_cell.angle_alpha   90.00
_cell.angle_beta   90.00
_cell.angle_gamma   90.00
#
_symmetry.space_group_name_H-M   'P 1'
#
loop_
_entity.id
_entity.type
_entity.pdbx_description
1 polymer ?
#
loop_
_entity_poly.entity_id
_entity_poly.type
_entity_poly.pdbx_seq_one_letter_code
_entity_poly.pdbx_strand_id
1 'polypeptide(L)'
;AYLEHKFADMEVGIGAVCFSTGMAAIAAVLMSLLKCGDHVVVSQHLFGNTSSLFETLGNFGVKVSRIDMTSVANVASSIRSNTRLVFSETVANPGTQVTDFFEIGKLCKIHGILFVLDNTVLSPYLFRPKEVGVDLVVHSLTKTIGGHGNVLGGAVIDCGLFNWSK
;
A
#
# COMPACT_ATOMS: atom_id res chain seq x y z
N ALA A 1 7.56 16.26 -10.66
CA ALA A 1 7.42 17.70 -10.86
C ALA A 1 6.03 18.20 -10.44
N TYR A 2 5.29 19.01 -11.24
CA TYR A 2 4.04 19.65 -10.76
C TYR A 2 2.97 18.65 -10.28
N LEU A 3 2.72 17.59 -11.04
CA LEU A 3 1.72 16.57 -10.70
C LEU A 3 2.08 15.82 -9.40
N GLU A 4 3.35 15.49 -9.22
CA GLU A 4 3.84 14.81 -8.00
C GLU A 4 3.65 15.69 -6.76
N HIS A 5 3.95 16.99 -6.85
CA HIS A 5 3.67 17.92 -5.74
C HIS A 5 2.18 17.95 -5.40
N LYS A 6 1.29 17.95 -6.42
CA LYS A 6 -0.16 17.93 -6.18
C LYS A 6 -0.61 16.66 -5.44
N PHE A 7 -0.10 15.48 -5.79
CA PHE A 7 -0.46 14.26 -5.09
C PHE A 7 0.13 14.20 -3.67
N ALA A 8 1.35 14.68 -3.49
CA ALA A 8 1.91 14.83 -2.16
C ALA A 8 1.05 15.75 -1.28
N ASP A 9 0.64 16.91 -1.79
CA ASP A 9 -0.22 17.86 -1.07
C ASP A 9 -1.58 17.25 -0.73
N MET A 10 -2.21 16.52 -1.67
CA MET A 10 -3.54 15.93 -1.47
C MET A 10 -3.54 14.88 -0.35
N GLU A 11 -2.47 14.06 -0.24
CA GLU A 11 -2.32 13.03 0.81
C GLU A 11 -1.56 13.55 2.04
N VAL A 12 -1.20 14.83 2.07
CA VAL A 12 -0.38 15.43 3.15
C VAL A 12 0.97 14.72 3.29
N GLY A 13 1.50 14.21 2.18
CA GLY A 13 2.80 13.54 2.09
C GLY A 13 3.97 14.52 1.96
N ILE A 14 5.18 14.00 2.09
CA ILE A 14 6.42 14.76 1.91
C ILE A 14 6.95 14.71 0.48
N GLY A 15 6.48 13.77 -0.32
CA GLY A 15 6.85 13.61 -1.72
C GLY A 15 6.01 12.55 -2.42
N ALA A 16 6.01 12.59 -3.73
CA ALA A 16 5.33 11.60 -4.56
C ALA A 16 6.11 11.32 -5.84
N VAL A 17 5.90 10.11 -6.39
CA VAL A 17 6.40 9.70 -7.71
C VAL A 17 5.23 9.21 -8.55
N CYS A 18 5.15 9.69 -9.80
CA CYS A 18 4.11 9.27 -10.74
C CYS A 18 4.60 8.13 -11.66
N PHE A 19 3.68 7.26 -12.02
CA PHE A 19 3.87 6.09 -12.87
C PHE A 19 2.82 6.03 -13.97
N SER A 20 3.07 5.22 -14.98
CA SER A 20 2.14 5.03 -16.11
C SER A 20 0.82 4.34 -15.72
N THR A 21 0.81 3.55 -14.65
CA THR A 21 -0.38 2.84 -14.13
C THR A 21 -0.29 2.62 -12.63
N GLY A 22 -1.43 2.32 -11.97
CA GLY A 22 -1.44 1.91 -10.57
C GLY A 22 -0.64 0.63 -10.33
N MET A 23 -0.70 -0.34 -11.24
CA MET A 23 0.11 -1.57 -11.14
C MET A 23 1.61 -1.29 -11.24
N ALA A 24 2.03 -0.32 -12.07
CA ALA A 24 3.43 0.10 -12.13
C ALA A 24 3.88 0.76 -10.82
N ALA A 25 3.00 1.55 -10.18
CA ALA A 25 3.27 2.14 -8.87
C ALA A 25 3.44 1.06 -7.79
N ILE A 26 2.53 0.08 -7.71
CA ILE A 26 2.64 -1.04 -6.76
C ILE A 26 3.91 -1.85 -7.03
N ALA A 27 4.16 -2.23 -8.29
CA ALA A 27 5.35 -3.00 -8.65
C ALA A 27 6.64 -2.26 -8.29
N ALA A 28 6.72 -0.94 -8.51
CA ALA A 28 7.88 -0.14 -8.15
C ALA A 28 8.14 -0.16 -6.63
N VAL A 29 7.11 -0.01 -5.80
CA VAL A 29 7.23 -0.12 -4.34
C VAL A 29 7.79 -1.49 -3.95
N LEU A 30 7.17 -2.57 -4.44
CA LEU A 30 7.51 -3.91 -4.03
C LEU A 30 8.92 -4.33 -4.50
N MET A 31 9.26 -4.03 -5.75
CA MET A 31 10.57 -4.39 -6.32
C MET A 31 11.73 -3.54 -5.80
N SER A 32 11.45 -2.30 -5.34
CA SER A 32 12.48 -1.44 -4.74
C SER A 32 12.78 -1.79 -3.30
N LEU A 33 11.81 -2.35 -2.56
CA LEU A 33 11.88 -2.52 -1.11
C LEU A 33 12.02 -3.98 -0.66
N LEU A 34 11.77 -4.95 -1.55
CA LEU A 34 11.80 -6.37 -1.22
C LEU A 34 12.91 -7.10 -1.98
N LYS A 35 13.47 -8.09 -1.31
CA LYS A 35 14.46 -9.02 -1.87
C LYS A 35 14.10 -10.47 -1.51
N CYS A 36 14.75 -11.42 -2.16
CA CYS A 36 14.63 -12.84 -1.82
C CYS A 36 14.86 -13.06 -0.33
N GLY A 37 13.99 -13.84 0.29
CA GLY A 37 14.00 -14.13 1.72
C GLY A 37 13.20 -13.16 2.60
N ASP A 38 12.81 -12.01 2.10
CA ASP A 38 11.92 -11.09 2.84
C ASP A 38 10.51 -11.67 2.96
N HIS A 39 9.80 -11.23 3.98
CA HIS A 39 8.40 -11.59 4.23
C HIS A 39 7.50 -10.37 4.14
N VAL A 40 6.32 -10.58 3.55
CA VAL A 40 5.25 -9.57 3.47
C VAL A 40 3.94 -10.14 3.98
N VAL A 41 3.17 -9.31 4.66
CA VAL A 41 1.81 -9.63 5.09
C VAL A 41 0.85 -8.81 4.23
N VAL A 42 -0.05 -9.48 3.54
CA VAL A 42 -0.98 -8.83 2.60
C VAL A 42 -2.42 -9.20 2.90
N SER A 43 -3.34 -8.28 2.59
CA SER A 43 -4.77 -8.59 2.66
C SER A 43 -5.11 -9.75 1.73
N GLN A 44 -5.97 -10.66 2.18
CA GLN A 44 -6.52 -11.70 1.33
C GLN A 44 -7.56 -11.16 0.34
N HIS A 45 -8.03 -9.93 0.55
CA HIS A 45 -9.07 -9.26 -0.23
C HIS A 45 -8.49 -8.20 -1.18
N LEU A 46 -7.35 -8.48 -1.82
CA LEU A 46 -6.73 -7.57 -2.79
C LEU A 46 -7.39 -7.66 -4.17
N PHE A 47 -7.34 -6.56 -4.91
CA PHE A 47 -7.64 -6.54 -6.33
C PHE A 47 -6.84 -7.62 -7.10
N GLY A 48 -7.50 -8.29 -8.07
CA GLY A 48 -6.97 -9.49 -8.72
C GLY A 48 -5.53 -9.35 -9.26
N ASN A 49 -5.22 -8.25 -9.97
CA ASN A 49 -3.87 -8.06 -10.52
C ASN A 49 -2.84 -7.81 -9.42
N THR A 50 -3.21 -7.13 -8.33
CA THR A 50 -2.34 -6.94 -7.16
C THR A 50 -2.06 -8.28 -6.48
N SER A 51 -3.09 -9.11 -6.35
CA SER A 51 -2.96 -10.47 -5.84
C SER A 51 -1.99 -11.31 -6.69
N SER A 52 -2.14 -11.31 -8.02
CA SER A 52 -1.26 -12.03 -8.95
C SER A 52 0.17 -11.51 -8.90
N LEU A 53 0.38 -10.21 -8.69
CA LEU A 53 1.74 -9.65 -8.53
C LEU A 53 2.42 -10.22 -7.29
N PHE A 54 1.74 -10.34 -6.15
CA PHE A 54 2.30 -10.98 -4.96
C PHE A 54 2.59 -12.47 -5.16
N GLU A 55 1.79 -13.19 -5.96
CA GLU A 55 2.11 -14.58 -6.36
C GLU A 55 3.40 -14.64 -7.18
N THR A 56 3.54 -13.73 -8.13
CA THR A 56 4.76 -13.60 -8.96
C THR A 56 5.98 -13.33 -8.09
N LEU A 57 5.90 -12.43 -7.10
CA LEU A 57 7.00 -12.18 -6.15
C LEU A 57 7.37 -13.42 -5.33
N GLY A 58 6.41 -14.30 -5.05
CA GLY A 58 6.67 -15.60 -4.44
C GLY A 58 7.66 -16.44 -5.24
N ASN A 59 7.59 -16.40 -6.57
CA ASN A 59 8.55 -17.10 -7.47
C ASN A 59 9.96 -16.50 -7.40
N PHE A 60 10.11 -15.25 -6.98
CA PHE A 60 11.39 -14.59 -6.74
C PHE A 60 11.88 -14.71 -5.28
N GLY A 61 11.24 -15.58 -4.50
CA GLY A 61 11.68 -15.92 -3.15
C GLY A 61 11.17 -15.00 -2.04
N VAL A 62 10.26 -14.08 -2.32
CA VAL A 62 9.56 -13.30 -1.30
C VAL A 62 8.51 -14.20 -0.64
N LYS A 63 8.45 -14.23 0.68
CA LYS A 63 7.44 -14.98 1.43
C LYS A 63 6.19 -14.13 1.63
N VAL A 64 5.04 -14.62 1.19
CA VAL A 64 3.77 -13.88 1.23
C VAL A 64 2.79 -14.58 2.17
N SER A 65 2.32 -13.88 3.21
CA SER A 65 1.20 -14.31 4.06
C SER A 65 -0.05 -13.50 3.70
N ARG A 66 -1.10 -14.21 3.25
CA ARG A 66 -2.41 -13.62 2.95
C ARG A 66 -3.33 -13.80 4.13
N ILE A 67 -3.85 -12.71 4.66
CA ILE A 67 -4.68 -12.74 5.87
C ILE A 67 -5.87 -11.80 5.78
N ASP A 68 -6.86 -12.07 6.61
CA ASP A 68 -7.99 -11.16 6.82
C ASP A 68 -7.52 -9.98 7.67
N MET A 69 -7.45 -8.80 7.06
CA MET A 69 -7.03 -7.55 7.70
C MET A 69 -8.18 -6.72 8.29
N THR A 70 -9.37 -7.31 8.41
CA THR A 70 -10.47 -6.69 9.17
C THR A 70 -10.22 -6.75 10.69
N SER A 71 -9.21 -7.52 11.12
CA SER A 71 -8.76 -7.61 12.51
C SER A 71 -7.25 -7.55 12.63
N VAL A 72 -6.74 -6.64 13.46
CA VAL A 72 -5.31 -6.50 13.77
C VAL A 72 -4.69 -7.76 14.36
N ALA A 73 -5.45 -8.57 15.10
CA ALA A 73 -4.96 -9.81 15.71
C ALA A 73 -4.44 -10.80 14.66
N ASN A 74 -5.09 -10.86 13.49
CA ASN A 74 -4.64 -11.71 12.38
C ASN A 74 -3.30 -11.22 11.83
N VAL A 75 -3.12 -9.90 11.70
CA VAL A 75 -1.86 -9.29 11.25
C VAL A 75 -0.75 -9.58 12.25
N ALA A 76 -1.00 -9.34 13.55
CA ALA A 76 -0.03 -9.54 14.62
C ALA A 76 0.49 -10.98 14.66
N SER A 77 -0.40 -11.99 14.53
CA SER A 77 -0.02 -13.41 14.52
C SER A 77 0.80 -13.82 13.29
N SER A 78 0.78 -13.02 12.22
CA SER A 78 1.48 -13.30 10.96
C SER A 78 2.84 -12.62 10.84
N ILE A 79 3.17 -11.68 11.75
CA ILE A 79 4.46 -10.97 11.74
C ILE A 79 5.59 -11.94 12.07
N ARG A 80 6.69 -11.85 11.33
CA ARG A 80 7.93 -12.62 11.48
C ARG A 80 9.12 -11.65 11.60
N SER A 81 10.27 -12.16 12.05
CA SER A 81 11.51 -11.37 12.15
C SER A 81 12.00 -10.78 10.82
N ASN A 82 11.64 -11.40 9.71
CA ASN A 82 11.96 -10.95 8.35
C ASN A 82 10.78 -10.25 7.65
N THR A 83 9.69 -9.89 8.36
CA THR A 83 8.59 -9.10 7.78
C THR A 83 9.08 -7.68 7.49
N ARG A 84 8.93 -7.24 6.24
CA ARG A 84 9.37 -5.92 5.76
C ARG A 84 8.23 -4.95 5.58
N LEU A 85 7.11 -5.43 5.07
CA LEU A 85 5.94 -4.57 4.86
C LEU A 85 4.62 -5.31 5.09
N VAL A 86 3.60 -4.53 5.38
CA VAL A 86 2.19 -4.89 5.36
C VAL A 86 1.54 -4.13 4.20
N PHE A 87 0.76 -4.82 3.37
CA PHE A 87 0.06 -4.22 2.22
C PHE A 87 -1.43 -4.51 2.28
N SER A 88 -2.24 -3.47 2.12
CA SER A 88 -3.69 -3.59 2.00
C SER A 88 -4.28 -2.56 1.03
N GLU A 89 -5.58 -2.69 0.77
CA GLU A 89 -6.41 -1.69 0.11
C GLU A 89 -7.34 -1.04 1.14
N THR A 90 -7.72 0.22 0.96
CA THR A 90 -8.64 0.90 1.88
C THR A 90 -9.99 0.20 1.94
N VAL A 91 -10.53 -0.11 0.78
CA VAL A 91 -11.76 -0.89 0.61
C VAL A 91 -11.50 -1.95 -0.44
N ALA A 92 -11.71 -3.19 -0.09
CA ALA A 92 -11.47 -4.32 -0.97
C ALA A 92 -12.42 -4.31 -2.18
N ASN A 93 -11.91 -4.68 -3.35
CA ASN A 93 -12.71 -4.83 -4.56
C ASN A 93 -12.66 -6.30 -5.04
N PRO A 94 -13.82 -6.99 -5.17
CA PRO A 94 -15.20 -6.48 -5.10
C PRO A 94 -15.86 -6.59 -3.71
N GLY A 95 -15.27 -7.24 -2.74
CA GLY A 95 -15.94 -7.66 -1.51
C GLY A 95 -16.24 -6.55 -0.50
N THR A 96 -15.72 -5.32 -0.71
CA THR A 96 -15.93 -4.12 0.13
C THR A 96 -15.53 -4.27 1.61
N GLN A 97 -14.70 -5.26 1.96
CA GLN A 97 -14.12 -5.34 3.30
C GLN A 97 -13.23 -4.13 3.56
N VAL A 98 -13.33 -3.60 4.77
CA VAL A 98 -12.52 -2.46 5.22
C VAL A 98 -11.42 -2.95 6.14
N THR A 99 -10.19 -2.56 5.86
CA THR A 99 -9.02 -2.87 6.69
C THR A 99 -9.10 -2.14 8.04
N ASP A 100 -8.62 -2.76 9.11
CA ASP A 100 -8.47 -2.12 10.43
C ASP A 100 -7.20 -1.23 10.44
N PHE A 101 -7.24 -0.12 9.70
CA PHE A 101 -6.08 0.75 9.44
C PHE A 101 -5.39 1.24 10.69
N PHE A 102 -6.19 1.69 11.67
CA PHE A 102 -5.68 2.39 12.84
C PHE A 102 -4.84 1.47 13.72
N GLU A 103 -5.36 0.29 14.00
CA GLU A 103 -4.65 -0.67 14.84
C GLU A 103 -3.48 -1.33 14.08
N ILE A 104 -3.63 -1.57 12.77
CA ILE A 104 -2.53 -2.08 11.93
C ILE A 104 -1.41 -1.03 11.80
N GLY A 105 -1.74 0.25 11.61
CA GLY A 105 -0.73 1.32 11.57
C GLY A 105 0.08 1.41 12.87
N LYS A 106 -0.57 1.32 14.03
CA LYS A 106 0.11 1.24 15.33
C LYS A 106 1.02 0.02 15.43
N LEU A 107 0.51 -1.15 15.03
CA LEU A 107 1.26 -2.40 15.05
C LEU A 107 2.52 -2.31 14.19
N CYS A 108 2.38 -1.83 12.95
CA CYS A 108 3.51 -1.65 12.03
C CYS A 108 4.56 -0.72 12.60
N LYS A 109 4.14 0.40 13.20
CA LYS A 109 5.04 1.36 13.85
C LYS A 109 5.82 0.75 15.01
N ILE A 110 5.17 -0.05 15.86
CA ILE A 110 5.82 -0.73 17.00
C ILE A 110 6.90 -1.70 16.50
N HIS A 111 6.63 -2.42 15.42
CA HIS A 111 7.56 -3.41 14.85
C HIS A 111 8.57 -2.83 13.86
N GLY A 112 8.47 -1.54 13.50
CA GLY A 112 9.31 -0.92 12.48
C GLY A 112 9.09 -1.51 11.08
N ILE A 113 7.87 -1.98 10.80
CA ILE A 113 7.43 -2.57 9.52
C ILE A 113 6.75 -1.48 8.69
N LEU A 114 7.07 -1.41 7.40
CA LEU A 114 6.47 -0.46 6.48
C LEU A 114 4.98 -0.79 6.26
N PHE A 115 4.09 0.19 6.42
CA PHE A 115 2.69 0.04 6.08
C PHE A 115 2.38 0.74 4.75
N VAL A 116 1.99 -0.04 3.75
CA VAL A 116 1.63 0.41 2.39
C VAL A 116 0.14 0.20 2.18
N LEU A 117 -0.55 1.26 1.75
CA LEU A 117 -2.00 1.21 1.54
C LEU A 117 -2.37 1.75 0.16
N ASP A 118 -3.11 0.96 -0.61
CA ASP A 118 -3.74 1.41 -1.85
C ASP A 118 -5.05 2.15 -1.53
N ASN A 119 -5.04 3.48 -1.71
CA ASN A 119 -6.17 4.37 -1.43
C ASN A 119 -6.98 4.72 -2.69
N THR A 120 -6.89 3.91 -3.73
CA THR A 120 -7.54 4.18 -5.02
C THR A 120 -9.06 4.34 -4.91
N VAL A 121 -9.74 3.52 -4.08
CA VAL A 121 -11.20 3.51 -3.97
C VAL A 121 -11.72 4.77 -3.29
N LEU A 122 -11.16 5.14 -2.14
CA LEU A 122 -11.62 6.29 -1.34
C LEU A 122 -11.07 7.61 -1.84
N SER A 123 -9.88 7.64 -2.41
CA SER A 123 -9.15 8.86 -2.78
C SER A 123 -8.77 9.74 -1.58
N PRO A 124 -7.87 10.72 -1.72
CA PRO A 124 -7.50 11.62 -0.63
C PRO A 124 -8.64 12.57 -0.20
N TYR A 125 -9.73 12.61 -0.97
CA TYR A 125 -10.90 13.38 -0.60
C TYR A 125 -11.71 12.76 0.53
N LEU A 126 -11.91 11.43 0.48
CA LEU A 126 -12.70 10.70 1.49
C LEU A 126 -11.85 10.18 2.65
N PHE A 127 -10.57 9.89 2.41
CA PHE A 127 -9.70 9.29 3.43
C PHE A 127 -8.23 9.65 3.20
N ARG A 128 -7.54 10.03 4.25
CA ARG A 128 -6.10 10.34 4.26
C ARG A 128 -5.34 9.31 5.09
N PRO A 129 -4.71 8.33 4.46
CA PRO A 129 -4.05 7.22 5.16
C PRO A 129 -2.96 7.61 6.14
N LYS A 130 -2.29 8.74 5.94
CA LYS A 130 -1.31 9.29 6.89
C LYS A 130 -1.86 9.43 8.31
N GLU A 131 -3.13 9.79 8.45
CA GLU A 131 -3.78 10.03 9.75
C GLU A 131 -3.90 8.75 10.60
N VAL A 132 -3.80 7.58 9.97
CA VAL A 132 -3.85 6.27 10.63
C VAL A 132 -2.49 5.55 10.64
N GLY A 133 -1.40 6.25 10.32
CA GLY A 133 -0.05 5.71 10.42
C GLY A 133 0.42 4.93 9.19
N VAL A 134 -0.17 5.15 8.03
CA VAL A 134 0.31 4.60 6.76
C VAL A 134 1.55 5.35 6.31
N ASP A 135 2.59 4.62 5.93
CA ASP A 135 3.88 5.18 5.51
C ASP A 135 3.91 5.53 4.02
N LEU A 136 3.43 4.61 3.18
CA LEU A 136 3.32 4.82 1.73
C LEU A 136 1.87 4.63 1.26
N VAL A 137 1.38 5.60 0.51
CA VAL A 137 0.07 5.53 -0.16
C VAL A 137 0.26 5.27 -1.65
N VAL A 138 -0.51 4.34 -2.19
CA VAL A 138 -0.55 4.06 -3.63
C VAL A 138 -1.90 4.47 -4.19
N HIS A 139 -1.89 4.98 -5.41
CA HIS A 139 -3.09 5.27 -6.19
C HIS A 139 -3.02 4.76 -7.61
N SER A 140 -4.10 4.17 -8.08
CA SER A 140 -4.40 4.15 -9.51
C SER A 140 -5.11 5.46 -9.87
N LEU A 141 -4.36 6.39 -10.49
CA LEU A 141 -4.91 7.69 -10.95
C LEU A 141 -5.97 7.51 -12.03
N THR A 142 -5.99 6.33 -12.65
CA THR A 142 -6.96 5.88 -13.66
C THR A 142 -8.41 5.94 -13.17
N LYS A 143 -8.63 5.81 -11.85
CA LYS A 143 -9.95 5.63 -11.24
C LYS A 143 -10.54 6.97 -10.81
N THR A 144 -10.86 7.12 -9.54
CA THR A 144 -11.57 8.30 -8.99
C THR A 144 -10.81 9.61 -9.18
N ILE A 145 -9.47 9.60 -9.14
CA ILE A 145 -8.66 10.81 -9.35
C ILE A 145 -8.75 11.30 -10.79
N GLY A 146 -8.61 10.42 -11.78
CA GLY A 146 -8.82 10.75 -13.19
C GLY A 146 -10.29 11.05 -13.50
N GLY A 147 -11.20 10.30 -12.89
CA GLY A 147 -12.64 10.56 -12.80
C GLY A 147 -13.46 10.36 -14.07
N HIS A 148 -12.83 10.23 -15.26
CA HIS A 148 -13.52 10.25 -16.55
C HIS A 148 -13.24 9.02 -17.41
N GLY A 149 -12.46 8.05 -16.93
CA GLY A 149 -12.14 6.83 -17.68
C GLY A 149 -11.31 7.05 -18.95
N ASN A 150 -10.65 8.18 -19.09
CA ASN A 150 -9.92 8.62 -20.27
C ASN A 150 -8.41 8.79 -20.08
N VAL A 151 -7.89 8.42 -18.92
CA VAL A 151 -6.46 8.53 -18.56
C VAL A 151 -6.00 7.30 -17.79
N LEU A 152 -4.76 6.91 -17.99
CA LEU A 152 -4.06 5.91 -17.17
C LEU A 152 -2.98 6.60 -16.35
N GLY A 153 -2.79 6.15 -15.12
CA GLY A 153 -1.73 6.65 -14.26
C GLY A 153 -1.66 5.92 -12.92
N GLY A 154 -0.54 6.09 -12.25
CA GLY A 154 -0.31 5.63 -10.89
C GLY A 154 0.48 6.66 -10.12
N ALA A 155 0.41 6.61 -8.81
CA ALA A 155 1.25 7.41 -7.92
C ALA A 155 1.60 6.63 -6.65
N VAL A 156 2.79 6.91 -6.13
CA VAL A 156 3.22 6.53 -4.78
C VAL A 156 3.52 7.80 -4.02
N ILE A 157 2.96 7.93 -2.83
CA ILE A 157 3.16 9.09 -1.96
C ILE A 157 3.85 8.62 -0.67
N ASP A 158 4.95 9.25 -0.30
CA ASP A 158 5.59 9.09 1.00
C ASP A 158 4.93 10.02 2.02
N CYS A 159 4.34 9.43 3.05
CA CYS A 159 3.71 10.17 4.15
C CYS A 159 4.72 10.81 5.12
N GLY A 160 6.01 10.46 5.01
CA GLY A 160 7.06 10.98 5.88
C GLY A 160 7.04 10.40 7.30
N LEU A 161 6.43 9.23 7.50
CA LEU A 161 6.31 8.59 8.82
C LEU A 161 7.37 7.51 9.03
N PHE A 162 7.84 6.88 7.94
CA PHE A 162 8.83 5.80 8.00
C PHE A 162 10.26 6.35 8.11
N ASN A 163 11.07 5.72 8.95
CA ASN A 163 12.50 6.08 9.06
C ASN A 163 13.33 5.31 8.03
N TRP A 164 13.65 5.96 6.91
CA TRP A 164 14.45 5.38 5.81
C TRP A 164 15.95 5.26 6.10
N SER A 165 16.46 5.77 7.24
CA SER A 165 17.88 5.72 7.59
C SER A 165 18.29 4.46 8.38
N LYS A 166 17.39 3.48 8.51
CA LYS A 166 17.64 2.22 9.22
C LYS A 166 17.95 1.08 8.28
#